data_03e00bcbc51a5440ad75514fc5740da1
#
_entry.id   03e00bcbc51a5440ad75514fc5740da1
#
_cell.length_a   1.000
_cell.length_b   1.000
_cell.length_c   1.000
_cell.angle_alpha   90.00
_cell.angle_beta   90.00
_cell.angle_gamma   90.00
#
_symmetry.space_group_name_H-M   'P 1'
#
loop_
_entity.id
_entity.type
_entity.pdbx_description
1 polymer ?
#
loop_
_entity_poly.entity_id
_entity_poly.type
_entity_poly.pdbx_seq_one_letter_code
_entity_poly.pdbx_strand_id
1 'polypeptide(L)'
;MAITLAKLCANTERTYGMKLLAGKAGLDNFVRWVHIVEDSEVPDFMHGNELVFTTGISHKGNSWLMDFAQHLYDRRVAGFVVNIGPYISSVPREVTEFCEKNALPLFVVPWAVRLIDITYDFCHRIISSEESETSLAGAFRNLFFTPGDRDAYAPVLERRGFHDVSGYTLLCASISHPDRAGTADEWRSVRFLVGKICSGSQYPSCIFIQENMLVIVRQHFPVQEAQRLAETLSSAVME
;
A
#
# COMPACT_ATOMS: atom_id res chain seq x y z
N MET A 1 -5.92 5.36 -1.48
CA MET A 1 -4.63 4.88 -0.85
C MET A 1 -4.41 3.47 -1.30
N ALA A 2 -3.17 3.11 -1.57
CA ALA A 2 -2.85 1.72 -1.75
C ALA A 2 -3.27 0.92 -0.49
N ILE A 3 -3.73 -0.29 -0.64
CA ILE A 3 -4.10 -1.16 0.48
C ILE A 3 -2.84 -1.63 1.22
N THR A 4 -2.83 -1.64 2.56
CA THR A 4 -1.70 -2.19 3.31
C THR A 4 -1.68 -3.72 3.24
N LEU A 5 -0.50 -4.34 3.36
CA LEU A 5 -0.37 -5.80 3.44
C LEU A 5 -1.24 -6.39 4.55
N ALA A 6 -1.29 -5.75 5.72
CA ALA A 6 -2.14 -6.19 6.82
C ALA A 6 -3.61 -6.32 6.40
N LYS A 7 -4.14 -5.32 5.69
CA LYS A 7 -5.53 -5.33 5.19
C LYS A 7 -5.71 -6.31 4.03
N LEU A 8 -4.76 -6.33 3.08
CA LEU A 8 -4.80 -7.22 1.93
C LEU A 8 -4.79 -8.69 2.35
N CYS A 9 -3.93 -9.04 3.30
CA CYS A 9 -3.77 -10.39 3.81
C CYS A 9 -4.75 -10.74 4.95
N ALA A 10 -5.70 -9.86 5.28
CA ALA A 10 -6.69 -10.17 6.30
C ALA A 10 -7.50 -11.43 5.93
N ASN A 11 -7.63 -12.37 6.88
CA ASN A 11 -8.34 -13.66 6.73
C ASN A 11 -7.73 -14.66 5.72
N THR A 12 -6.57 -14.38 5.12
CA THR A 12 -5.95 -15.28 4.12
C THR A 12 -5.46 -16.59 4.72
N GLU A 13 -5.10 -16.62 6.00
CA GLU A 13 -4.76 -17.86 6.70
C GLU A 13 -5.97 -18.82 6.71
N ARG A 14 -7.16 -18.31 7.00
CA ARG A 14 -8.38 -19.13 7.03
C ARG A 14 -8.83 -19.53 5.62
N THR A 15 -8.68 -18.64 4.63
CA THR A 15 -9.21 -18.87 3.29
C THR A 15 -8.25 -19.71 2.42
N TYR A 16 -6.96 -19.45 2.52
CA TYR A 16 -5.93 -20.01 1.64
C TYR A 16 -4.83 -20.77 2.41
N GLY A 17 -4.89 -20.82 3.73
CA GLY A 17 -3.79 -21.34 4.54
C GLY A 17 -2.51 -20.53 4.42
N MET A 18 -2.58 -19.28 3.93
CA MET A 18 -1.45 -18.38 3.76
C MET A 18 -1.02 -17.83 5.11
N LYS A 19 0.23 -18.11 5.52
CA LYS A 19 0.77 -17.71 6.83
C LYS A 19 1.94 -16.76 6.69
N LEU A 20 1.98 -15.75 7.57
CA LEU A 20 3.15 -14.91 7.74
C LEU A 20 4.24 -15.71 8.45
N LEU A 21 5.43 -15.77 7.85
CA LEU A 21 6.57 -16.50 8.39
C LEU A 21 7.60 -15.57 9.03
N ALA A 22 7.80 -14.37 8.46
CA ALA A 22 8.77 -13.38 8.95
C ALA A 22 8.40 -11.97 8.47
N GLY A 23 9.09 -10.95 8.98
CA GLY A 23 8.96 -9.57 8.53
C GLY A 23 7.68 -8.87 9.00
N LYS A 24 7.17 -9.22 10.18
CA LYS A 24 5.91 -8.66 10.73
C LYS A 24 5.90 -7.12 10.77
N ALA A 25 7.03 -6.50 11.01
CA ALA A 25 7.15 -5.04 11.07
C ALA A 25 6.84 -4.34 9.72
N GLY A 26 6.90 -5.07 8.60
CA GLY A 26 6.56 -4.55 7.27
C GLY A 26 5.10 -4.74 6.85
N LEU A 27 4.20 -5.21 7.72
CA LEU A 27 2.79 -5.41 7.38
C LEU A 27 2.04 -4.11 7.04
N ASP A 28 2.57 -2.96 7.45
CA ASP A 28 2.05 -1.65 7.07
C ASP A 28 2.53 -1.19 5.69
N ASN A 29 3.39 -1.96 5.02
CA ASN A 29 3.76 -1.69 3.64
C ASN A 29 2.52 -1.71 2.76
N PHE A 30 2.43 -0.72 1.87
CA PHE A 30 1.35 -0.66 0.90
C PHE A 30 1.61 -1.59 -0.27
N VAL A 31 0.55 -2.22 -0.75
CA VAL A 31 0.58 -3.05 -1.96
C VAL A 31 -0.10 -2.32 -3.08
N ARG A 32 0.62 -2.19 -4.19
CA ARG A 32 0.13 -1.56 -5.40
C ARG A 32 -0.39 -2.58 -6.41
N TRP A 33 0.28 -3.71 -6.50
CA TRP A 33 -0.05 -4.78 -7.44
C TRP A 33 0.45 -6.13 -6.94
N VAL A 34 -0.02 -7.19 -7.61
CA VAL A 34 0.43 -8.57 -7.37
C VAL A 34 1.23 -9.02 -8.59
N HIS A 35 2.39 -9.62 -8.37
CA HIS A 35 3.26 -10.11 -9.44
C HIS A 35 3.71 -11.54 -9.15
N ILE A 36 3.69 -12.41 -10.17
CA ILE A 36 4.28 -13.75 -10.09
C ILE A 36 5.65 -13.68 -10.75
N VAL A 37 6.69 -14.00 -10.01
CA VAL A 37 8.09 -13.95 -10.46
C VAL A 37 8.74 -15.27 -10.14
N GLU A 38 9.29 -15.94 -11.16
CA GLU A 38 9.94 -17.25 -11.02
C GLU A 38 11.45 -17.16 -11.24
N ASP A 39 11.95 -16.03 -11.74
CA ASP A 39 13.36 -15.82 -12.02
C ASP A 39 13.92 -14.69 -11.16
N SER A 40 15.09 -14.92 -10.55
CA SER A 40 15.82 -13.92 -9.77
C SER A 40 16.41 -12.79 -10.61
N GLU A 41 16.49 -12.94 -11.93
CA GLU A 41 17.00 -11.92 -12.86
C GLU A 41 15.91 -10.93 -13.35
N VAL A 42 14.64 -11.10 -12.95
CA VAL A 42 13.50 -10.25 -13.36
C VAL A 42 13.34 -8.93 -12.54
N PRO A 43 14.17 -8.59 -11.55
CA PRO A 43 13.99 -7.39 -10.74
C PRO A 43 13.92 -6.08 -11.53
N ASP A 44 14.46 -6.02 -12.76
CA ASP A 44 14.51 -4.79 -13.56
C ASP A 44 13.14 -4.28 -14.01
N PHE A 45 12.11 -5.12 -13.98
CA PHE A 45 10.74 -4.78 -14.35
C PHE A 45 9.86 -4.42 -13.14
N MET A 46 10.42 -4.42 -11.92
CA MET A 46 9.67 -4.11 -10.72
C MET A 46 9.74 -2.61 -10.41
N HIS A 47 8.60 -2.06 -10.04
CA HIS A 47 8.46 -0.63 -9.71
C HIS A 47 8.52 -0.35 -8.21
N GLY A 48 8.56 -1.42 -7.38
CA GLY A 48 8.41 -1.36 -5.94
C GLY A 48 6.95 -1.38 -5.48
N ASN A 49 6.75 -1.82 -4.24
CA ASN A 49 5.43 -1.98 -3.62
C ASN A 49 4.54 -3.09 -4.25
N GLU A 50 5.11 -4.01 -5.01
CA GLU A 50 4.42 -5.24 -5.41
C GLU A 50 4.41 -6.27 -4.26
N LEU A 51 3.36 -7.09 -4.21
CA LEU A 51 3.38 -8.35 -3.50
C LEU A 51 3.75 -9.46 -4.49
N VAL A 52 4.93 -10.04 -4.30
CA VAL A 52 5.50 -11.01 -5.23
C VAL A 52 5.16 -12.43 -4.83
N PHE A 53 4.72 -13.24 -5.77
CA PHE A 53 4.51 -14.68 -5.59
C PHE A 53 5.57 -15.47 -6.35
N THR A 54 6.04 -16.57 -5.77
CA THR A 54 6.94 -17.50 -6.44
C THR A 54 6.63 -18.95 -6.07
N THR A 55 6.78 -19.86 -7.03
CA THR A 55 6.69 -21.31 -6.83
C THR A 55 8.07 -21.98 -6.81
N GLY A 56 9.10 -21.28 -7.28
CA GLY A 56 10.46 -21.81 -7.45
C GLY A 56 10.58 -22.82 -8.58
N ILE A 57 9.62 -22.87 -9.53
CA ILE A 57 9.63 -23.85 -10.63
C ILE A 57 10.86 -23.74 -11.54
N SER A 58 11.41 -22.54 -11.65
CA SER A 58 12.61 -22.29 -12.47
C SER A 58 13.92 -22.66 -11.76
N HIS A 59 13.88 -23.00 -10.47
CA HIS A 59 15.05 -23.25 -9.66
C HIS A 59 15.01 -24.62 -8.98
N LYS A 60 16.20 -25.19 -8.75
CA LYS A 60 16.34 -26.45 -8.01
C LYS A 60 16.87 -26.17 -6.59
N GLY A 61 16.11 -26.69 -5.61
CA GLY A 61 16.48 -26.52 -4.19
C GLY A 61 16.13 -25.13 -3.66
N ASN A 62 16.60 -24.81 -2.45
CA ASN A 62 16.21 -23.58 -1.74
C ASN A 62 17.35 -22.54 -1.68
N SER A 63 18.57 -22.85 -2.20
CA SER A 63 19.73 -21.96 -2.07
C SER A 63 19.56 -20.61 -2.79
N TRP A 64 18.83 -20.58 -3.89
CA TRP A 64 18.54 -19.37 -4.65
C TRP A 64 17.59 -18.41 -3.93
N LEU A 65 16.81 -18.91 -2.95
CA LEU A 65 15.75 -18.13 -2.32
C LEU A 65 16.31 -16.96 -1.48
N MET A 66 17.55 -17.07 -1.01
CA MET A 66 18.22 -15.98 -0.31
C MET A 66 18.57 -14.83 -1.27
N ASP A 67 19.15 -15.14 -2.42
CA ASP A 67 19.49 -14.14 -3.45
C ASP A 67 18.19 -13.48 -3.96
N PHE A 68 17.15 -14.28 -4.17
CA PHE A 68 15.84 -13.78 -4.57
C PHE A 68 15.26 -12.80 -3.53
N ALA A 69 15.28 -13.15 -2.22
CA ALA A 69 14.82 -12.27 -1.17
C ALA A 69 15.63 -10.96 -1.08
N GLN A 70 16.95 -11.02 -1.30
CA GLN A 70 17.80 -9.84 -1.35
C GLN A 70 17.41 -8.93 -2.53
N HIS A 71 17.24 -9.48 -3.72
CA HIS A 71 16.83 -8.71 -4.90
C HIS A 71 15.46 -8.06 -4.70
N LEU A 72 14.49 -8.77 -4.11
CA LEU A 72 13.18 -8.22 -3.81
C LEU A 72 13.26 -7.06 -2.80
N TYR A 73 14.11 -7.19 -1.79
CA TYR A 73 14.34 -6.13 -0.81
C TYR A 73 14.94 -4.88 -1.47
N ASP A 74 15.96 -5.06 -2.31
CA ASP A 74 16.62 -3.95 -3.03
C ASP A 74 15.66 -3.20 -3.95
N ARG A 75 14.65 -3.91 -4.49
CA ARG A 75 13.57 -3.35 -5.31
C ARG A 75 12.39 -2.79 -4.52
N ARG A 76 12.47 -2.79 -3.19
CA ARG A 76 11.46 -2.24 -2.28
C ARG A 76 10.07 -2.83 -2.51
N VAL A 77 9.98 -4.13 -2.73
CA VAL A 77 8.69 -4.82 -2.81
C VAL A 77 7.95 -4.73 -1.47
N ALA A 78 6.63 -4.78 -1.50
CA ALA A 78 5.82 -4.75 -0.29
C ALA A 78 6.00 -5.99 0.59
N GLY A 79 6.31 -7.12 -0.03
CA GLY A 79 6.53 -8.42 0.58
C GLY A 79 6.48 -9.52 -0.47
N PHE A 80 6.68 -10.77 -0.07
CA PHE A 80 6.57 -11.88 -0.99
C PHE A 80 5.96 -13.14 -0.37
N VAL A 81 5.45 -14.00 -1.23
CA VAL A 81 4.73 -15.23 -0.90
C VAL A 81 5.41 -16.40 -1.58
N VAL A 82 5.81 -17.38 -0.81
CA VAL A 82 6.43 -18.62 -1.31
C VAL A 82 5.39 -19.73 -1.30
N ASN A 83 5.16 -20.36 -2.45
CA ASN A 83 4.29 -21.51 -2.59
C ASN A 83 5.05 -22.78 -2.21
N ILE A 84 4.74 -23.34 -1.03
CA ILE A 84 5.41 -24.52 -0.49
C ILE A 84 4.87 -25.79 -1.15
N GLY A 85 5.77 -26.51 -1.84
CA GLY A 85 5.40 -27.68 -2.62
C GLY A 85 6.60 -28.44 -3.19
N PRO A 86 6.47 -29.00 -4.39
CA PRO A 86 7.51 -29.88 -4.97
C PRO A 86 8.82 -29.18 -5.31
N TYR A 87 8.80 -27.85 -5.52
CA TYR A 87 10.01 -27.09 -5.88
C TYR A 87 10.65 -26.45 -4.64
N ILE A 88 9.85 -25.97 -3.70
CA ILE A 88 10.31 -25.40 -2.42
C ILE A 88 9.60 -26.18 -1.32
N SER A 89 10.31 -27.06 -0.62
CA SER A 89 9.74 -27.86 0.46
C SER A 89 9.61 -27.08 1.78
N SER A 90 10.51 -26.12 1.99
CA SER A 90 10.51 -25.26 3.19
C SER A 90 11.35 -24.00 2.92
N VAL A 91 11.08 -22.94 3.64
CA VAL A 91 11.90 -21.72 3.59
C VAL A 91 13.12 -21.90 4.51
N PRO A 92 14.33 -21.65 4.02
CA PRO A 92 15.56 -21.69 4.84
C PRO A 92 15.51 -20.66 5.97
N ARG A 93 16.15 -21.03 7.11
CA ARG A 93 16.20 -20.16 8.28
C ARG A 93 16.89 -18.82 8.00
N GLU A 94 17.94 -18.82 7.21
CA GLU A 94 18.68 -17.63 6.79
C GLU A 94 17.78 -16.60 6.07
N VAL A 95 16.83 -17.07 5.23
CA VAL A 95 15.86 -16.22 4.54
C VAL A 95 14.87 -15.60 5.52
N THR A 96 14.37 -16.38 6.49
CA THR A 96 13.47 -15.87 7.53
C THR A 96 14.14 -14.84 8.43
N GLU A 97 15.39 -15.08 8.82
CA GLU A 97 16.19 -14.14 9.63
C GLU A 97 16.48 -12.85 8.86
N PHE A 98 16.81 -12.94 7.56
CA PHE A 98 16.98 -11.78 6.68
C PHE A 98 15.68 -10.96 6.58
N CYS A 99 14.56 -11.62 6.32
CA CYS A 99 13.25 -10.97 6.19
C CYS A 99 12.81 -10.29 7.49
N GLU A 100 13.03 -10.92 8.64
CA GLU A 100 12.70 -10.32 9.94
C GLU A 100 13.56 -9.09 10.22
N LYS A 101 14.87 -9.19 10.00
CA LYS A 101 15.82 -8.08 10.22
C LYS A 101 15.50 -6.85 9.35
N ASN A 102 15.08 -7.08 8.13
CA ASN A 102 14.83 -6.02 7.13
C ASN A 102 13.36 -5.60 7.04
N ALA A 103 12.49 -6.09 7.94
CA ALA A 103 11.05 -5.83 7.90
C ALA A 103 10.43 -6.13 6.51
N LEU A 104 10.91 -7.19 5.83
CA LEU A 104 10.39 -7.67 4.56
C LEU A 104 9.37 -8.80 4.83
N PRO A 105 8.06 -8.56 4.68
CA PRO A 105 7.05 -9.58 4.92
C PRO A 105 7.20 -10.78 4.00
N LEU A 106 7.37 -11.95 4.61
CA LEU A 106 7.47 -13.23 3.95
C LEU A 106 6.29 -14.10 4.37
N PHE A 107 5.51 -14.51 3.40
CA PHE A 107 4.41 -15.44 3.58
C PHE A 107 4.70 -16.77 2.92
N VAL A 108 4.02 -17.80 3.41
CA VAL A 108 3.98 -19.12 2.78
C VAL A 108 2.54 -19.53 2.51
N VAL A 109 2.34 -20.22 1.38
CA VAL A 109 1.03 -20.77 1.01
C VAL A 109 1.20 -22.22 0.55
N PRO A 110 0.27 -23.15 0.93
CA PRO A 110 0.35 -24.55 0.51
C PRO A 110 0.22 -24.72 -1.02
N TRP A 111 0.91 -25.72 -1.57
CA TRP A 111 0.86 -26.06 -3.01
C TRP A 111 -0.55 -26.36 -3.54
N ALA A 112 -1.40 -26.94 -2.67
CA ALA A 112 -2.76 -27.27 -3.07
C ALA A 112 -3.63 -26.05 -3.40
N VAL A 113 -3.19 -24.86 -3.02
CA VAL A 113 -3.90 -23.61 -3.29
C VAL A 113 -3.48 -23.07 -4.66
N ARG A 114 -4.45 -22.81 -5.50
CA ARG A 114 -4.21 -22.24 -6.83
C ARG A 114 -3.83 -20.78 -6.70
N LEU A 115 -2.63 -20.41 -7.15
CA LEU A 115 -2.16 -19.01 -7.07
C LEU A 115 -3.09 -18.06 -7.82
N ILE A 116 -3.74 -18.52 -8.89
CA ILE A 116 -4.68 -17.71 -9.66
C ILE A 116 -5.85 -17.21 -8.79
N ASP A 117 -6.33 -18.04 -7.86
CA ASP A 117 -7.47 -17.67 -7.00
C ASP A 117 -7.05 -16.58 -6.01
N ILE A 118 -5.84 -16.70 -5.42
CA ILE A 118 -5.30 -15.70 -4.49
C ILE A 118 -5.00 -14.39 -5.22
N THR A 119 -4.31 -14.47 -6.35
CA THR A 119 -3.92 -13.27 -7.10
C THR A 119 -5.13 -12.53 -7.64
N TYR A 120 -6.17 -13.23 -8.09
CA TYR A 120 -7.44 -12.63 -8.49
C TYR A 120 -8.12 -11.90 -7.32
N ASP A 121 -8.25 -12.55 -6.15
CA ASP A 121 -8.83 -11.95 -4.95
C ASP A 121 -8.05 -10.69 -4.53
N PHE A 122 -6.72 -10.78 -4.53
CA PHE A 122 -5.87 -9.65 -4.16
C PHE A 122 -5.97 -8.48 -5.16
N CYS A 123 -5.93 -8.76 -6.46
CA CYS A 123 -6.14 -7.72 -7.47
C CYS A 123 -7.50 -7.06 -7.31
N HIS A 124 -8.57 -7.85 -7.06
CA HIS A 124 -9.90 -7.31 -6.80
C HIS A 124 -9.95 -6.40 -5.57
N ARG A 125 -9.31 -6.81 -4.47
CA ARG A 125 -9.22 -5.98 -3.23
C ARG A 125 -8.44 -4.69 -3.46
N ILE A 126 -7.35 -4.74 -4.22
CA ILE A 126 -6.54 -3.56 -4.56
C ILE A 126 -7.39 -2.58 -5.39
N ILE A 127 -8.02 -3.04 -6.47
CA ILE A 127 -8.86 -2.23 -7.36
C ILE A 127 -10.03 -1.63 -6.58
N SER A 128 -10.75 -2.45 -5.81
CA SER A 128 -11.89 -1.97 -4.99
C SER A 128 -11.46 -0.93 -3.95
N SER A 129 -10.25 -1.06 -3.41
CA SER A 129 -9.70 -0.04 -2.51
C SER A 129 -9.44 1.28 -3.25
N GLU A 130 -8.91 1.23 -4.46
CA GLU A 130 -8.65 2.41 -5.29
C GLU A 130 -9.94 3.11 -5.74
N GLU A 131 -10.92 2.36 -6.22
CA GLU A 131 -12.26 2.87 -6.60
C GLU A 131 -12.95 3.55 -5.43
N SER A 132 -12.89 2.91 -4.27
CA SER A 132 -13.46 3.42 -3.04
C SER A 132 -12.87 4.77 -2.62
N GLU A 133 -11.58 4.99 -2.88
CA GLU A 133 -10.90 6.26 -2.59
C GLU A 133 -11.20 7.33 -3.62
N THR A 134 -11.26 6.93 -4.88
CA THR A 134 -11.68 7.84 -5.96
C THR A 134 -13.08 8.35 -5.69
N SER A 135 -13.98 7.50 -5.22
CA SER A 135 -15.33 7.86 -4.80
C SER A 135 -15.33 8.84 -3.62
N LEU A 136 -14.49 8.60 -2.60
CA LEU A 136 -14.38 9.50 -1.43
C LEU A 136 -13.81 10.87 -1.82
N ALA A 137 -12.76 10.88 -2.64
CA ALA A 137 -12.19 12.13 -3.16
C ALA A 137 -13.20 12.91 -4.01
N GLY A 138 -13.99 12.21 -4.82
CA GLY A 138 -15.10 12.78 -5.59
C GLY A 138 -16.17 13.41 -4.68
N ALA A 139 -16.53 12.72 -3.61
CA ALA A 139 -17.47 13.25 -2.62
C ALA A 139 -16.98 14.53 -1.95
N PHE A 140 -15.69 14.59 -1.57
CA PHE A 140 -15.11 15.82 -1.01
C PHE A 140 -15.04 16.95 -2.04
N ARG A 141 -14.72 16.65 -3.30
CA ARG A 141 -14.78 17.67 -4.37
C ARG A 141 -16.21 18.25 -4.50
N ASN A 142 -17.23 17.39 -4.50
CA ASN A 142 -18.61 17.84 -4.56
C ASN A 142 -18.97 18.69 -3.33
N LEU A 143 -18.59 18.27 -2.13
CA LEU A 143 -18.81 19.06 -0.90
C LEU A 143 -18.19 20.45 -1.00
N PHE A 144 -16.95 20.59 -1.53
CA PHE A 144 -16.25 21.88 -1.57
C PHE A 144 -16.67 22.77 -2.74
N PHE A 145 -16.97 22.20 -3.90
CA PHE A 145 -17.21 22.97 -5.12
C PHE A 145 -18.68 23.02 -5.56
N THR A 146 -19.49 22.05 -5.13
CA THR A 146 -20.92 21.97 -5.42
C THR A 146 -21.76 21.65 -4.18
N PRO A 147 -21.66 22.43 -3.08
CA PRO A 147 -22.25 22.07 -1.79
C PRO A 147 -23.78 22.01 -1.80
N GLY A 148 -24.44 22.58 -2.81
CA GLY A 148 -25.90 22.55 -2.96
C GLY A 148 -26.48 21.18 -3.30
N ASP A 149 -25.68 20.25 -3.83
CA ASP A 149 -26.10 18.88 -4.18
C ASP A 149 -25.63 17.89 -3.11
N ARG A 150 -26.32 17.90 -1.98
CA ARG A 150 -25.96 17.06 -0.82
C ARG A 150 -26.06 15.57 -1.12
N ASP A 151 -26.96 15.15 -1.97
CA ASP A 151 -27.17 13.74 -2.32
C ASP A 151 -26.00 13.16 -3.10
N ALA A 152 -25.23 14.00 -3.80
CA ALA A 152 -24.04 13.59 -4.54
C ALA A 152 -22.83 13.24 -3.66
N TYR A 153 -22.78 13.69 -2.40
CA TYR A 153 -21.60 13.47 -1.55
C TYR A 153 -21.92 12.89 -0.17
N ALA A 154 -23.00 13.27 0.49
CA ALA A 154 -23.27 12.91 1.87
C ALA A 154 -23.31 11.39 2.11
N PRO A 155 -23.98 10.55 1.29
CA PRO A 155 -24.02 9.11 1.51
C PRO A 155 -22.64 8.44 1.42
N VAL A 156 -21.73 9.00 0.62
CA VAL A 156 -20.36 8.47 0.49
C VAL A 156 -19.53 8.85 1.71
N LEU A 157 -19.62 10.09 2.15
CA LEU A 157 -18.91 10.60 3.32
C LEU A 157 -19.32 9.86 4.59
N GLU A 158 -20.63 9.72 4.84
CA GLU A 158 -21.19 9.04 6.01
C GLU A 158 -20.75 7.58 6.11
N ARG A 159 -20.79 6.83 5.00
CA ARG A 159 -20.30 5.44 4.95
C ARG A 159 -18.81 5.30 5.28
N ARG A 160 -18.04 6.39 5.17
CA ARG A 160 -16.61 6.44 5.45
C ARG A 160 -16.28 7.07 6.80
N GLY A 161 -17.28 7.34 7.62
CA GLY A 161 -17.12 7.91 8.95
C GLY A 161 -16.88 9.41 8.94
N PHE A 162 -17.12 10.11 7.83
CA PHE A 162 -17.11 11.56 7.76
C PHE A 162 -18.52 12.10 7.92
N HIS A 163 -18.73 12.97 8.88
CA HIS A 163 -20.05 13.51 9.21
C HIS A 163 -20.12 15.01 8.90
N ASP A 164 -21.22 15.43 8.30
CA ASP A 164 -21.44 16.80 7.82
C ASP A 164 -21.50 17.86 8.94
N VAL A 165 -21.73 17.45 10.19
CA VAL A 165 -21.97 18.34 11.33
C VAL A 165 -20.70 18.90 11.97
N SER A 166 -19.56 18.41 11.55
CA SER A 166 -18.25 18.71 12.16
C SER A 166 -17.33 19.34 11.14
N GLY A 167 -16.67 20.39 11.55
CA GLY A 167 -15.70 21.07 10.70
C GLY A 167 -14.60 20.13 10.14
N TYR A 168 -14.17 20.42 8.94
CA TYR A 168 -13.04 19.75 8.30
C TYR A 168 -11.80 20.65 8.35
N THR A 169 -10.66 20.03 8.59
CA THR A 169 -9.35 20.69 8.45
C THR A 169 -8.75 20.23 7.14
N LEU A 170 -8.35 21.17 6.30
CA LEU A 170 -7.68 20.94 5.04
C LEU A 170 -6.22 21.34 5.15
N LEU A 171 -5.32 20.45 4.70
CA LEU A 171 -3.93 20.77 4.43
C LEU A 171 -3.72 20.65 2.93
N CYS A 172 -3.14 21.70 2.36
CA CYS A 172 -2.81 21.73 0.93
C CYS A 172 -1.29 21.84 0.78
N ALA A 173 -0.71 21.00 -0.05
CA ALA A 173 0.71 21.01 -0.37
C ALA A 173 0.92 20.98 -1.87
N SER A 174 1.91 21.69 -2.37
CA SER A 174 2.33 21.67 -3.77
C SER A 174 3.77 21.17 -3.89
N ILE A 175 4.07 20.46 -4.97
CA ILE A 175 5.45 20.16 -5.36
C ILE A 175 5.94 21.33 -6.18
N SER A 176 6.94 22.03 -5.66
CA SER A 176 7.53 23.18 -6.34
C SER A 176 8.89 22.81 -6.91
N HIS A 177 9.01 22.84 -8.23
CA HIS A 177 10.27 22.80 -8.93
C HIS A 177 10.48 24.15 -9.62
N PRO A 178 11.73 24.67 -9.70
CA PRO A 178 11.99 25.98 -10.31
C PRO A 178 11.48 26.10 -11.75
N ASP A 179 11.54 25.02 -12.51
CA ASP A 179 11.37 25.05 -13.98
C ASP A 179 10.25 24.13 -14.51
N ARG A 180 9.53 23.38 -13.64
CA ARG A 180 8.50 22.46 -14.11
C ARG A 180 7.43 22.13 -13.05
N ALA A 181 6.30 21.65 -13.50
CA ALA A 181 5.31 21.03 -12.63
C ALA A 181 5.77 19.64 -12.14
N GLY A 182 5.25 19.18 -11.00
CA GLY A 182 5.50 17.84 -10.52
C GLY A 182 4.99 16.78 -11.49
N THR A 183 5.77 15.73 -11.69
CA THR A 183 5.38 14.60 -12.55
C THR A 183 4.36 13.70 -11.87
N ALA A 184 3.64 12.88 -12.64
CA ALA A 184 2.67 11.92 -12.12
C ALA A 184 3.32 10.92 -11.14
N ASP A 185 4.58 10.54 -11.36
CA ASP A 185 5.31 9.61 -10.49
C ASP A 185 5.74 10.26 -9.18
N GLU A 186 6.15 11.54 -9.21
CA GLU A 186 6.42 12.31 -7.99
C GLU A 186 5.17 12.48 -7.14
N TRP A 187 4.05 12.85 -7.75
CA TRP A 187 2.77 12.95 -7.06
C TRP A 187 2.34 11.61 -6.45
N ARG A 188 2.59 10.53 -7.14
CA ARG A 188 2.29 9.18 -6.66
C ARG A 188 3.15 8.83 -5.44
N SER A 189 4.44 9.13 -5.50
CA SER A 189 5.38 8.90 -4.40
C SER A 189 5.05 9.73 -3.17
N VAL A 190 4.76 11.02 -3.35
CA VAL A 190 4.35 11.93 -2.26
C VAL A 190 3.02 11.46 -1.65
N ARG A 191 2.02 11.13 -2.46
CA ARG A 191 0.74 10.61 -1.97
C ARG A 191 0.92 9.33 -1.15
N PHE A 192 1.82 8.45 -1.57
CA PHE A 192 2.16 7.24 -0.86
C PHE A 192 2.77 7.53 0.52
N LEU A 193 3.80 8.39 0.56
CA LEU A 193 4.45 8.80 1.79
C LEU A 193 3.48 9.44 2.78
N VAL A 194 2.66 10.38 2.30
CA VAL A 194 1.62 11.03 3.08
C VAL A 194 0.59 10.03 3.60
N GLY A 195 0.19 9.08 2.77
CA GLY A 195 -0.69 7.98 3.15
C GLY A 195 -0.14 7.17 4.32
N LYS A 196 1.17 6.83 4.28
CA LYS A 196 1.86 6.12 5.36
C LYS A 196 1.87 6.93 6.66
N ILE A 197 2.21 8.21 6.61
CA ILE A 197 2.24 9.09 7.77
C ILE A 197 0.82 9.26 8.37
N CYS A 198 -0.21 9.33 7.53
CA CYS A 198 -1.59 9.50 7.97
C CYS A 198 -2.26 8.22 8.47
N SER A 199 -1.79 7.03 8.07
CA SER A 199 -2.43 5.74 8.40
C SER A 199 -2.38 5.38 9.88
N GLY A 200 -1.39 5.86 10.63
CA GLY A 200 -1.27 5.65 12.07
C GLY A 200 -2.14 6.58 12.94
N SER A 201 -2.90 7.49 12.32
CA SER A 201 -3.71 8.47 13.06
C SER A 201 -5.11 7.94 13.35
N GLN A 202 -5.63 8.29 14.54
CA GLN A 202 -7.03 8.03 14.91
C GLN A 202 -8.06 8.85 14.10
N TYR A 203 -7.61 9.89 13.39
CA TYR A 203 -8.49 10.75 12.61
C TYR A 203 -8.69 10.21 11.21
N PRO A 204 -9.93 10.01 10.74
CA PRO A 204 -10.20 9.66 9.36
C PRO A 204 -9.57 10.69 8.41
N SER A 205 -8.91 10.20 7.37
CA SER A 205 -8.21 11.06 6.40
C SER A 205 -8.66 10.71 4.99
N CYS A 206 -8.87 11.73 4.16
CA CYS A 206 -8.96 11.58 2.72
C CYS A 206 -7.81 12.34 2.07
N ILE A 207 -7.07 11.69 1.18
CA ILE A 207 -5.91 12.26 0.49
C ILE A 207 -6.14 12.15 -1.01
N PHE A 208 -6.15 13.27 -1.69
CA PHE A 208 -6.30 13.29 -3.15
C PHE A 208 -5.49 14.41 -3.78
N ILE A 209 -5.29 14.33 -5.08
CA ILE A 209 -4.63 15.36 -5.86
C ILE A 209 -5.69 16.12 -6.63
N GLN A 210 -5.68 17.43 -6.49
CA GLN A 210 -6.52 18.35 -7.24
C GLN A 210 -5.62 19.31 -8.00
N GLU A 211 -5.71 19.26 -9.34
CA GLU A 211 -4.83 20.02 -10.24
C GLU A 211 -3.35 19.71 -9.91
N ASN A 212 -2.60 20.63 -9.35
CA ASN A 212 -1.20 20.44 -8.98
C ASN A 212 -1.02 20.58 -7.44
N MET A 213 -2.02 20.20 -6.66
CA MET A 213 -2.03 20.27 -5.21
C MET A 213 -2.40 18.92 -4.60
N LEU A 214 -1.66 18.51 -3.57
CA LEU A 214 -2.06 17.45 -2.68
C LEU A 214 -3.01 18.04 -1.63
N VAL A 215 -4.19 17.46 -1.50
CA VAL A 215 -5.20 17.86 -0.51
C VAL A 215 -5.38 16.74 0.49
N ILE A 216 -5.20 17.06 1.76
CA ILE A 216 -5.46 16.16 2.90
C ILE A 216 -6.65 16.73 3.65
N VAL A 217 -7.75 15.97 3.72
CA VAL A 217 -8.93 16.34 4.47
C VAL A 217 -9.02 15.49 5.72
N ARG A 218 -9.17 16.12 6.87
CA ARG A 218 -9.40 15.46 8.16
C ARG A 218 -10.58 16.06 8.88
N GLN A 219 -11.33 15.21 9.57
CA GLN A 219 -12.44 15.63 10.42
C GLN A 219 -11.97 15.85 11.86
N HIS A 220 -12.47 16.90 12.52
CA HIS A 220 -12.15 17.25 13.92
C HIS A 220 -10.65 17.33 14.23
N PHE A 221 -9.85 17.71 13.27
CA PHE A 221 -8.40 17.71 13.43
C PHE A 221 -7.94 19.06 14.02
N PRO A 222 -7.31 19.07 15.21
CA PRO A 222 -6.87 20.31 15.85
C PRO A 222 -5.82 21.04 15.00
N VAL A 223 -5.90 22.37 14.95
CA VAL A 223 -4.97 23.20 14.16
C VAL A 223 -3.51 22.96 14.55
N GLN A 224 -3.22 22.77 15.84
CA GLN A 224 -1.87 22.48 16.32
C GLN A 224 -1.33 21.14 15.80
N GLU A 225 -2.18 20.11 15.72
CA GLU A 225 -1.79 18.83 15.12
C GLU A 225 -1.65 18.94 13.61
N ALA A 226 -2.46 19.78 12.95
CA ALA A 226 -2.32 20.07 11.54
C ALA A 226 -0.97 20.72 11.20
N GLN A 227 -0.52 21.66 12.04
CA GLN A 227 0.80 22.29 11.90
C GLN A 227 1.94 21.26 12.05
N ARG A 228 1.89 20.43 13.09
CA ARG A 228 2.89 19.36 13.29
C ARG A 228 2.90 18.37 12.12
N LEU A 229 1.73 18.02 11.59
CA LEU A 229 1.65 17.14 10.42
C LEU A 229 2.30 17.81 9.19
N ALA A 230 2.04 19.10 8.96
CA ALA A 230 2.64 19.85 7.86
C ALA A 230 4.18 19.90 7.96
N GLU A 231 4.71 20.13 9.15
CA GLU A 231 6.16 20.10 9.42
C GLU A 231 6.76 18.73 9.16
N THR A 232 6.10 17.67 9.65
CA THR A 232 6.53 16.27 9.40
C THR A 232 6.54 15.93 7.91
N LEU A 233 5.51 16.35 7.17
CA LEU A 233 5.42 16.12 5.74
C LEU A 233 6.49 16.88 4.96
N SER A 234 6.75 18.12 5.34
CA SER A 234 7.80 18.95 4.71
C SER A 234 9.18 18.31 4.91
N SER A 235 9.48 17.82 6.10
CA SER A 235 10.76 17.16 6.39
C SER A 235 10.91 15.83 5.62
N ALA A 236 9.86 15.02 5.57
CA ALA A 236 9.90 13.69 4.94
C ALA A 236 9.92 13.72 3.41
N VAL A 237 9.54 14.83 2.77
CA VAL A 237 9.59 14.99 1.30
C VAL A 237 10.95 15.54 0.85
N MET A 238 11.72 16.16 1.75
CA MET A 238 13.04 16.71 1.44
C MET A 238 14.19 15.69 1.60
N GLU A 239 13.94 14.51 2.18
CA GLU A 239 14.83 13.34 2.24
C GLU A 239 14.59 12.40 1.05
#